data_e4a2c093cf8ee33dc22688a5f0f77a20
#
_entry.id   e4a2c093cf8ee33dc22688a5f0f77a20
#
_cell.length_a   1.000
_cell.length_b   1.000
_cell.length_c   1.000
_cell.angle_alpha   90.00
_cell.angle_beta   90.00
_cell.angle_gamma   90.00
#
_symmetry.space_group_name_H-M   'P 1'
#
loop_
_entity.id
_entity.type
_entity.pdbx_description
1 polymer ?
#
loop_
_entity_poly.entity_id
_entity_poly.type
_entity_poly.pdbx_seq_one_letter_code
_entity_poly.pdbx_strand_id
1 'polypeptide(L)'
;VERFFDLAEEVRLAQAYSSSVNGKTDSKVMVGKYGNFVRSGSYSVNEVLKALKMPKRAKDILNAYWCYLGAHCDDLSFAHYASMVNRYISRGVLMPKMRSHEISLAFIERIRELGGDVLMNTEAVRILTDPSDGGVAGVILDDGTQIQTRHVVAKCAPHLVFGKMMDKVSEEVVRATNARKFSGRGFTMFLGLDKPAEELGIENHNYFLYDTMDTARQYDMMRTIEGNNVQATVCLNRAYPECSPKGTCMLYFTTLYMSDDWANVTPE
;
A
#
# COMPACT_ATOMS: atom_id res chain seq x y z
N VAL A 1 -24.17 5.91 -10.14
CA VAL A 1 -22.87 5.21 -10.29
C VAL A 1 -21.95 6.04 -11.19
N GLU A 2 -22.38 6.46 -12.38
CA GLU A 2 -21.60 7.29 -13.32
C GLU A 2 -20.95 8.49 -12.63
N ARG A 3 -21.73 9.24 -11.85
CA ARG A 3 -21.22 10.41 -11.12
C ARG A 3 -20.08 10.12 -10.14
N PHE A 4 -19.97 8.89 -9.64
CA PHE A 4 -18.80 8.49 -8.86
C PHE A 4 -17.54 8.44 -9.74
N PHE A 5 -17.65 7.88 -10.94
CA PHE A 5 -16.52 7.78 -11.86
C PHE A 5 -16.11 9.13 -12.43
N ASP A 6 -17.08 10.04 -12.67
CA ASP A 6 -16.77 11.42 -13.06
C ASP A 6 -15.96 12.14 -11.97
N LEU A 7 -16.36 11.98 -10.70
CA LEU A 7 -15.61 12.52 -9.56
C LEU A 7 -14.23 11.87 -9.43
N ALA A 8 -14.14 10.55 -9.61
CA ALA A 8 -12.88 9.83 -9.52
C ALA A 8 -11.90 10.26 -10.63
N GLU A 9 -12.40 10.52 -11.84
CA GLU A 9 -11.58 11.06 -12.92
C GLU A 9 -11.14 12.51 -12.63
N GLU A 10 -12.01 13.35 -12.10
CA GLU A 10 -11.63 14.71 -11.70
C GLU A 10 -10.55 14.69 -10.61
N VAL A 11 -10.66 13.78 -9.62
CA VAL A 11 -9.61 13.57 -8.60
C VAL A 11 -8.28 13.22 -9.24
N ARG A 12 -8.27 12.28 -10.19
CA ARG A 12 -7.06 11.87 -10.92
C ARG A 12 -6.43 13.03 -11.68
N LEU A 13 -7.24 13.82 -12.37
CA LEU A 13 -6.78 14.99 -13.13
C LEU A 13 -6.22 16.07 -12.22
N ALA A 14 -6.87 16.34 -11.08
CA ALA A 14 -6.41 17.29 -10.08
C ALA A 14 -5.05 16.86 -9.48
N GLN A 15 -4.90 15.59 -9.17
CA GLN A 15 -3.62 15.04 -8.69
C GLN A 15 -2.52 15.10 -9.75
N ALA A 16 -2.85 14.81 -11.02
CA ALA A 16 -1.90 14.93 -12.12
C ALA A 16 -1.44 16.38 -12.33
N TYR A 17 -2.38 17.35 -12.26
CA TYR A 17 -2.05 18.77 -12.30
C TYR A 17 -1.15 19.17 -11.12
N SER A 18 -1.50 18.79 -9.90
CA SER A 18 -0.68 19.08 -8.72
C SER A 18 0.76 18.53 -8.87
N SER A 19 0.90 17.31 -9.38
CA SER A 19 2.21 16.71 -9.65
C SER A 19 2.99 17.46 -10.74
N SER A 20 2.32 17.90 -11.81
CA SER A 20 2.97 18.63 -12.92
C SER A 20 3.55 19.99 -12.52
N VAL A 21 3.02 20.57 -11.45
CA VAL A 21 3.47 21.87 -10.90
C VAL A 21 4.24 21.70 -9.56
N ASN A 22 4.70 20.48 -9.25
CA ASN A 22 5.43 20.15 -8.01
C ASN A 22 4.68 20.62 -6.73
N GLY A 23 3.37 20.46 -6.69
CA GLY A 23 2.51 20.85 -5.59
C GLY A 23 2.17 22.34 -5.51
N LYS A 24 2.77 23.19 -6.35
CA LYS A 24 2.48 24.65 -6.41
C LYS A 24 1.23 24.92 -7.25
N THR A 25 0.08 24.49 -6.76
CA THR A 25 -1.19 24.61 -7.48
C THR A 25 -1.75 26.05 -7.48
N ASP A 26 -2.32 26.47 -8.62
CA ASP A 26 -3.09 27.71 -8.71
C ASP A 26 -4.51 27.50 -8.19
N SER A 27 -4.91 28.28 -7.20
CA SER A 27 -6.23 28.20 -6.57
C SER A 27 -7.39 28.43 -7.57
N LYS A 28 -7.21 29.31 -8.56
CA LYS A 28 -8.23 29.57 -9.58
C LYS A 28 -8.42 28.35 -10.49
N VAL A 29 -7.31 27.69 -10.85
CA VAL A 29 -7.35 26.45 -11.62
C VAL A 29 -7.99 25.34 -10.80
N MET A 30 -7.60 25.19 -9.51
CA MET A 30 -8.17 24.16 -8.63
C MET A 30 -9.68 24.34 -8.47
N VAL A 31 -10.15 25.52 -8.16
CA VAL A 31 -11.60 25.79 -7.98
C VAL A 31 -12.36 25.73 -9.30
N GLY A 32 -11.78 26.27 -10.39
CA GLY A 32 -12.47 26.37 -11.68
C GLY A 32 -12.56 25.05 -12.46
N LYS A 33 -11.47 24.22 -12.42
CA LYS A 33 -11.42 22.95 -13.16
C LYS A 33 -11.70 21.73 -12.30
N TYR A 34 -11.33 21.78 -11.01
CA TYR A 34 -11.35 20.65 -10.10
C TYR A 34 -12.17 20.95 -8.83
N GLY A 35 -13.25 21.70 -9.02
CA GLY A 35 -14.08 22.18 -7.90
C GLY A 35 -14.76 21.07 -7.11
N ASN A 36 -15.06 19.92 -7.74
CA ASN A 36 -15.60 18.77 -7.02
C ASN A 36 -14.51 18.05 -6.21
N PHE A 37 -13.28 17.95 -6.73
CA PHE A 37 -12.13 17.47 -5.96
C PHE A 37 -11.90 18.33 -4.72
N VAL A 38 -11.88 19.67 -4.87
CA VAL A 38 -11.71 20.61 -3.75
C VAL A 38 -12.80 20.41 -2.70
N ARG A 39 -14.06 20.22 -3.11
CA ARG A 39 -15.19 19.99 -2.19
C ARG A 39 -15.19 18.61 -1.54
N SER A 40 -14.74 17.58 -2.24
CA SER A 40 -14.79 16.20 -1.75
C SER A 40 -13.49 15.70 -1.11
N GLY A 41 -12.40 16.45 -1.26
CA GLY A 41 -11.05 15.98 -0.87
C GLY A 41 -10.85 15.72 0.62
N SER A 42 -11.65 16.36 1.50
CA SER A 42 -11.58 16.18 2.95
C SER A 42 -12.60 15.17 3.49
N TYR A 43 -13.46 14.62 2.64
CA TYR A 43 -14.50 13.69 3.07
C TYR A 43 -14.06 12.23 2.93
N SER A 44 -14.69 11.36 3.73
CA SER A 44 -14.51 9.92 3.63
C SER A 44 -15.25 9.34 2.41
N VAL A 45 -14.90 8.11 2.03
CA VAL A 45 -15.58 7.36 0.96
C VAL A 45 -17.08 7.28 1.24
N ASN A 46 -17.47 6.87 2.45
CA ASN A 46 -18.86 6.68 2.80
C ASN A 46 -19.65 7.99 2.85
N GLU A 47 -19.06 9.09 3.26
CA GLU A 47 -19.70 10.41 3.23
C GLU A 47 -20.03 10.85 1.80
N VAL A 48 -19.07 10.69 0.87
CA VAL A 48 -19.30 11.03 -0.54
C VAL A 48 -20.31 10.10 -1.19
N LEU A 49 -20.25 8.78 -0.94
CA LEU A 49 -21.24 7.84 -1.47
C LEU A 49 -22.65 8.11 -0.93
N LYS A 50 -22.77 8.53 0.32
CA LYS A 50 -24.04 8.98 0.93
C LYS A 50 -24.56 10.25 0.27
N ALA A 51 -23.69 11.26 0.04
CA ALA A 51 -24.06 12.48 -0.65
C ALA A 51 -24.51 12.22 -2.09
N LEU A 52 -23.93 11.25 -2.78
CA LEU A 52 -24.33 10.79 -4.11
C LEU A 52 -25.62 9.94 -4.09
N LYS A 53 -26.20 9.66 -2.93
CA LYS A 53 -27.36 8.78 -2.76
C LYS A 53 -27.12 7.40 -3.42
N MET A 54 -25.90 6.85 -3.22
CA MET A 54 -25.51 5.59 -3.84
C MET A 54 -26.37 4.43 -3.32
N PRO A 55 -26.99 3.61 -4.20
CA PRO A 55 -27.70 2.42 -3.77
C PRO A 55 -26.82 1.44 -3.00
N LYS A 56 -27.35 0.77 -1.98
CA LYS A 56 -26.58 -0.11 -1.09
C LYS A 56 -25.70 -1.10 -1.85
N ARG A 57 -26.27 -1.84 -2.82
CA ARG A 57 -25.51 -2.81 -3.60
C ARG A 57 -24.33 -2.18 -4.37
N ALA A 58 -24.53 -1.01 -4.95
CA ALA A 58 -23.43 -0.30 -5.65
C ALA A 58 -22.38 0.20 -4.67
N LYS A 59 -22.79 0.69 -3.50
CA LYS A 59 -21.89 1.06 -2.42
C LYS A 59 -21.04 -0.13 -1.96
N ASP A 60 -21.67 -1.28 -1.71
CA ASP A 60 -20.98 -2.49 -1.27
C ASP A 60 -19.91 -2.93 -2.29
N ILE A 61 -20.25 -2.93 -3.59
CA ILE A 61 -19.30 -3.25 -4.67
C ILE A 61 -18.16 -2.22 -4.74
N LEU A 62 -18.47 -0.93 -4.69
CA LEU A 62 -17.47 0.12 -4.76
C LEU A 62 -16.54 0.12 -3.54
N ASN A 63 -17.00 -0.33 -2.39
CA ASN A 63 -16.21 -0.39 -1.16
C ASN A 63 -15.34 -1.65 -1.06
N ALA A 64 -15.49 -2.64 -1.96
CA ALA A 64 -14.83 -3.94 -1.85
C ALA A 64 -13.28 -3.88 -1.79
N TYR A 65 -12.68 -2.82 -2.32
CA TYR A 65 -11.21 -2.69 -2.37
C TYR A 65 -10.61 -1.83 -1.24
N TRP A 66 -11.36 -1.54 -0.18
CA TRP A 66 -10.88 -0.72 0.94
C TRP A 66 -9.58 -1.26 1.58
N CYS A 67 -9.44 -2.58 1.62
CA CYS A 67 -8.30 -3.26 2.23
C CYS A 67 -6.94 -2.92 1.58
N TYR A 68 -6.92 -2.49 0.33
CA TYR A 68 -5.68 -2.01 -0.31
C TYR A 68 -5.08 -0.76 0.32
N LEU A 69 -5.92 0.06 0.98
CA LEU A 69 -5.47 1.29 1.63
C LEU A 69 -5.47 1.19 3.16
N GLY A 70 -5.98 0.08 3.71
CA GLY A 70 -5.84 -0.29 5.10
C GLY A 70 -6.64 0.56 6.11
N ALA A 71 -7.65 1.32 5.65
CA ALA A 71 -8.60 2.04 6.50
C ALA A 71 -10.02 1.78 6.01
N HIS A 72 -10.98 1.61 6.92
CA HIS A 72 -12.38 1.39 6.52
C HIS A 72 -12.99 2.64 5.88
N CYS A 73 -14.04 2.46 5.08
CA CYS A 73 -14.57 3.50 4.22
C CYS A 73 -15.18 4.71 4.94
N ASP A 74 -15.38 4.65 6.25
CA ASP A 74 -15.83 5.81 7.04
C ASP A 74 -14.67 6.76 7.39
N ASP A 75 -13.42 6.25 7.45
CA ASP A 75 -12.21 7.04 7.72
C ASP A 75 -11.35 7.24 6.47
N LEU A 76 -11.52 6.39 5.46
CA LEU A 76 -10.70 6.40 4.25
C LEU A 76 -10.99 7.62 3.39
N SER A 77 -9.96 8.41 3.09
CA SER A 77 -10.08 9.58 2.20
C SER A 77 -10.66 9.20 0.85
N PHE A 78 -11.75 9.88 0.46
CA PHE A 78 -12.36 9.70 -0.85
C PHE A 78 -11.39 9.94 -2.01
N ALA A 79 -10.58 10.98 -1.92
CA ALA A 79 -9.63 11.31 -2.98
C ALA A 79 -8.61 10.19 -3.25
N HIS A 80 -8.07 9.56 -2.20
CA HIS A 80 -7.14 8.43 -2.35
C HIS A 80 -7.84 7.20 -2.92
N TYR A 81 -9.01 6.88 -2.37
CA TYR A 81 -9.76 5.71 -2.79
C TYR A 81 -10.27 5.82 -4.24
N ALA A 82 -10.88 6.95 -4.59
CA ALA A 82 -11.38 7.21 -5.92
C ALA A 82 -10.27 7.18 -6.99
N SER A 83 -9.10 7.73 -6.67
CA SER A 83 -7.93 7.66 -7.56
C SER A 83 -7.49 6.21 -7.80
N MET A 84 -7.47 5.37 -6.76
CA MET A 84 -7.13 3.95 -6.89
C MET A 84 -8.15 3.21 -7.75
N VAL A 85 -9.46 3.33 -7.44
CA VAL A 85 -10.52 2.65 -8.18
C VAL A 85 -10.56 3.10 -9.64
N ASN A 86 -10.37 4.39 -9.91
CA ASN A 86 -10.32 4.89 -11.27
C ASN A 86 -9.17 4.31 -12.08
N ARG A 87 -7.98 4.17 -11.49
CA ARG A 87 -6.83 3.53 -12.15
C ARG A 87 -7.10 2.07 -12.49
N TYR A 88 -7.74 1.34 -11.60
CA TYR A 88 -8.15 -0.05 -11.83
C TYR A 88 -9.02 -0.19 -13.07
N ILE A 89 -10.01 0.69 -13.21
CA ILE A 89 -11.00 0.62 -14.28
C ILE A 89 -10.46 1.21 -15.59
N SER A 90 -9.77 2.35 -15.53
CA SER A 90 -9.33 3.08 -16.72
C SER A 90 -8.05 2.50 -17.36
N ARG A 91 -7.19 1.84 -16.60
CA ARG A 91 -5.90 1.31 -17.07
C ARG A 91 -5.77 -0.20 -16.98
N GLY A 92 -6.73 -0.86 -16.37
CA GLY A 92 -6.65 -2.29 -16.08
C GLY A 92 -5.62 -2.63 -15.01
N VAL A 93 -5.46 -3.92 -14.78
CA VAL A 93 -4.50 -4.49 -13.84
C VAL A 93 -3.32 -5.04 -14.62
N LEU A 94 -2.13 -4.59 -14.28
CA LEU A 94 -0.89 -5.05 -14.88
C LEU A 94 -0.03 -5.69 -13.79
N MET A 95 0.63 -6.78 -14.13
CA MET A 95 1.64 -7.40 -13.28
C MET A 95 2.93 -7.57 -14.07
N PRO A 96 4.09 -7.56 -13.42
CA PRO A 96 5.34 -7.90 -14.07
C PRO A 96 5.29 -9.32 -14.62
N LYS A 97 5.92 -9.55 -15.77
CA LYS A 97 6.10 -10.91 -16.29
C LYS A 97 6.82 -11.75 -15.22
N MET A 98 6.39 -12.96 -14.99
CA MET A 98 6.78 -13.87 -13.93
C MET A 98 6.21 -13.48 -12.54
N ARG A 99 6.65 -12.39 -11.93
CA ARG A 99 6.34 -12.04 -10.53
C ARG A 99 6.82 -10.63 -10.18
N SER A 100 6.37 -10.11 -9.05
CA SER A 100 6.77 -8.78 -8.55
C SER A 100 8.27 -8.65 -8.28
N HIS A 101 8.97 -9.74 -8.00
CA HIS A 101 10.42 -9.76 -7.79
C HIS A 101 11.20 -9.22 -8.99
N GLU A 102 10.70 -9.41 -10.21
CA GLU A 102 11.33 -8.91 -11.43
C GLU A 102 11.49 -7.38 -11.46
N ILE A 103 10.59 -6.65 -10.78
CA ILE A 103 10.73 -5.19 -10.61
C ILE A 103 11.99 -4.89 -9.79
N SER A 104 12.22 -5.62 -8.71
CA SER A 104 13.40 -5.43 -7.87
C SER A 104 14.69 -5.75 -8.62
N LEU A 105 14.69 -6.82 -9.40
CA LEU A 105 15.84 -7.21 -10.23
C LEU A 105 16.15 -6.13 -11.29
N ALA A 106 15.14 -5.60 -11.96
CA ALA A 106 15.32 -4.52 -12.94
C ALA A 106 15.90 -3.24 -12.31
N PHE A 107 15.48 -2.88 -11.07
CA PHE A 107 16.08 -1.76 -10.36
C PHE A 107 17.52 -2.04 -9.96
N ILE A 108 17.85 -3.25 -9.48
CA ILE A 108 19.21 -3.64 -9.12
C ILE A 108 20.14 -3.54 -10.34
N GLU A 109 19.69 -4.09 -11.48
CA GLU A 109 20.42 -4.02 -12.74
C GLU A 109 20.67 -2.56 -13.15
N ARG A 110 19.62 -1.74 -13.11
CA ARG A 110 19.75 -0.33 -13.48
C ARG A 110 20.65 0.49 -12.54
N ILE A 111 20.61 0.20 -11.24
CA ILE A 111 21.53 0.83 -10.27
C ILE A 111 22.97 0.52 -10.64
N ARG A 112 23.29 -0.75 -10.94
CA ARG A 112 24.64 -1.19 -11.31
C ARG A 112 25.09 -0.61 -12.64
N GLU A 113 24.24 -0.55 -13.64
CA GLU A 113 24.52 0.12 -14.92
C GLU A 113 24.90 1.60 -14.76
N LEU A 114 24.31 2.26 -13.75
CA LEU A 114 24.60 3.66 -13.42
C LEU A 114 25.83 3.84 -12.51
N GLY A 115 26.58 2.76 -12.22
CA GLY A 115 27.76 2.78 -11.38
C GLY A 115 27.48 2.78 -9.87
N GLY A 116 26.25 2.46 -9.46
CA GLY A 116 25.88 2.27 -8.06
C GLY A 116 26.05 0.83 -7.60
N ASP A 117 26.01 0.61 -6.29
CA ASP A 117 26.07 -0.70 -5.66
C ASP A 117 24.77 -1.08 -4.98
N VAL A 118 24.55 -2.39 -4.86
CA VAL A 118 23.45 -2.98 -4.07
C VAL A 118 24.05 -4.01 -3.12
N LEU A 119 24.03 -3.69 -1.84
CA LEU A 119 24.50 -4.57 -0.78
C LEU A 119 23.35 -5.46 -0.32
N MET A 120 23.55 -6.76 -0.35
CA MET A 120 22.59 -7.75 0.13
C MET A 120 23.01 -8.26 1.51
N ASN A 121 22.04 -8.71 2.30
CA ASN A 121 22.27 -9.22 3.65
C ASN A 121 23.05 -8.23 4.54
N THR A 122 22.77 -6.94 4.37
CA THR A 122 23.46 -5.84 5.04
C THR A 122 22.42 -4.89 5.63
N GLU A 123 22.48 -4.66 6.92
CA GLU A 123 21.55 -3.77 7.62
C GLU A 123 22.20 -2.42 7.90
N ALA A 124 21.53 -1.32 7.56
CA ALA A 124 21.90 0.00 8.03
C ALA A 124 21.34 0.20 9.44
N VAL A 125 22.22 0.28 10.43
CA VAL A 125 21.82 0.34 11.84
C VAL A 125 21.79 1.76 12.42
N ARG A 126 22.51 2.71 11.80
CA ARG A 126 22.58 4.09 12.30
C ARG A 126 22.75 5.09 11.15
N ILE A 127 22.15 6.26 11.29
CA ILE A 127 22.33 7.40 10.42
C ILE A 127 23.18 8.42 11.16
N LEU A 128 24.33 8.76 10.57
CA LEU A 128 25.25 9.76 11.11
C LEU A 128 24.80 11.18 10.70
N THR A 129 24.88 12.09 11.64
CA THR A 129 24.63 13.52 11.42
C THR A 129 25.89 14.34 11.68
N ASP A 130 26.10 15.39 10.89
CA ASP A 130 27.18 16.36 11.10
C ASP A 130 26.85 17.19 12.35
N PRO A 131 27.77 17.26 13.34
CA PRO A 131 27.54 18.05 14.55
C PRO A 131 27.43 19.55 14.30
N SER A 132 27.96 20.05 13.18
CA SER A 132 28.04 21.47 12.88
C SER A 132 26.74 22.06 12.33
N ASP A 133 26.01 21.29 11.52
CA ASP A 133 24.77 21.74 10.86
C ASP A 133 23.56 20.80 11.07
N GLY A 134 23.79 19.62 11.66
CA GLY A 134 22.76 18.61 11.86
C GLY A 134 22.36 17.86 10.59
N GLY A 135 23.04 18.08 9.47
CA GLY A 135 22.81 17.41 8.20
C GLY A 135 23.23 15.94 8.23
N VAL A 136 22.79 15.14 7.25
CA VAL A 136 23.21 13.75 7.12
C VAL A 136 24.69 13.70 6.70
N ALA A 137 25.50 12.93 7.43
CA ALA A 137 26.92 12.70 7.17
C ALA A 137 27.23 11.28 6.66
N GLY A 138 26.37 10.31 6.93
CA GLY A 138 26.58 8.93 6.51
C GLY A 138 25.63 7.92 7.15
N VAL A 139 25.93 6.64 6.94
CA VAL A 139 25.27 5.51 7.59
C VAL A 139 26.31 4.54 8.15
N ILE A 140 25.95 3.85 9.22
CA ILE A 140 26.72 2.72 9.77
C ILE A 140 25.94 1.44 9.47
N LEU A 141 26.66 0.44 8.98
CA LEU A 141 26.15 -0.89 8.72
C LEU A 141 26.34 -1.81 9.96
N ASP A 142 25.66 -2.93 9.96
CA ASP A 142 25.70 -3.92 11.05
C ASP A 142 27.09 -4.52 11.32
N ASP A 143 27.96 -4.55 10.31
CA ASP A 143 29.37 -4.95 10.42
C ASP A 143 30.30 -3.83 10.91
N GLY A 144 29.78 -2.63 11.20
CA GLY A 144 30.53 -1.46 11.60
C GLY A 144 31.06 -0.62 10.44
N THR A 145 30.89 -1.03 9.20
CA THR A 145 31.29 -0.26 8.02
C THR A 145 30.57 1.09 7.99
N GLN A 146 31.30 2.18 7.71
CA GLN A 146 30.73 3.51 7.56
C GLN A 146 30.71 3.93 6.09
N ILE A 147 29.55 4.32 5.60
CA ILE A 147 29.37 4.87 4.26
C ILE A 147 29.07 6.36 4.39
N GLN A 148 29.93 7.21 3.84
CA GLN A 148 29.73 8.65 3.83
C GLN A 148 28.72 9.04 2.75
N THR A 149 27.70 9.80 3.11
CA THR A 149 26.71 10.35 2.19
C THR A 149 26.05 11.58 2.77
N ARG A 150 25.58 12.48 1.92
CA ARG A 150 24.80 13.66 2.32
C ARG A 150 23.30 13.43 2.26
N HIS A 151 22.86 12.33 1.69
CA HIS A 151 21.43 12.03 1.51
C HIS A 151 21.16 10.57 1.81
N VAL A 152 20.10 10.32 2.58
CA VAL A 152 19.58 8.98 2.87
C VAL A 152 18.10 8.93 2.52
N VAL A 153 17.73 7.95 1.71
CA VAL A 153 16.31 7.63 1.44
C VAL A 153 15.97 6.34 2.16
N ALA A 154 15.18 6.44 3.21
CA ALA A 154 14.77 5.29 4.01
C ALA A 154 13.37 4.82 3.60
N LYS A 155 13.24 3.53 3.22
CA LYS A 155 11.95 2.89 2.95
C LYS A 155 11.35 2.22 4.20
N CYS A 156 12.11 2.08 5.27
CA CYS A 156 11.61 1.54 6.53
C CYS A 156 10.66 2.52 7.24
N ALA A 157 9.95 2.01 8.23
CA ALA A 157 8.97 2.81 8.96
C ALA A 157 9.64 4.00 9.70
N PRO A 158 9.03 5.20 9.67
CA PRO A 158 9.64 6.41 10.24
C PRO A 158 10.06 6.28 11.71
N HIS A 159 9.33 5.51 12.53
CA HIS A 159 9.69 5.28 13.94
C HIS A 159 11.00 4.48 14.11
N LEU A 160 11.41 3.69 13.11
CA LEU A 160 12.72 3.04 13.12
C LEU A 160 13.82 4.06 12.83
N VAL A 161 13.62 4.91 11.83
CA VAL A 161 14.57 5.96 11.48
C VAL A 161 14.75 6.94 12.64
N PHE A 162 13.66 7.60 13.04
CA PHE A 162 13.69 8.68 14.01
C PHE A 162 13.71 8.23 15.48
N GLY A 163 13.37 6.97 15.75
CA GLY A 163 13.36 6.41 17.11
C GLY A 163 14.55 5.50 17.44
N LYS A 164 15.24 4.94 16.41
CA LYS A 164 16.33 3.98 16.63
C LYS A 164 17.62 4.29 15.89
N MET A 165 17.53 4.78 14.65
CA MET A 165 18.71 4.97 13.81
C MET A 165 19.36 6.34 13.97
N MET A 166 18.65 7.34 14.49
CA MET A 166 19.16 8.70 14.68
C MET A 166 19.23 9.05 16.17
N ASP A 167 20.37 9.58 16.62
CA ASP A 167 20.57 9.94 18.03
C ASP A 167 19.87 11.25 18.42
N LYS A 168 19.76 12.19 17.48
CA LYS A 168 19.15 13.50 17.69
C LYS A 168 18.06 13.73 16.67
N VAL A 169 16.85 13.86 17.14
CA VAL A 169 15.67 14.17 16.33
C VAL A 169 14.91 15.30 17.01
N SER A 170 14.41 16.27 16.24
CA SER A 170 13.61 17.35 16.80
C SER A 170 12.30 16.82 17.41
N GLU A 171 11.82 17.47 18.47
CA GLU A 171 10.55 17.11 19.12
C GLU A 171 9.36 17.17 18.16
N GLU A 172 9.40 18.07 17.17
CA GLU A 172 8.37 18.19 16.16
C GLU A 172 8.29 16.92 15.30
N VAL A 173 9.42 16.40 14.83
CA VAL A 173 9.49 15.16 14.03
C VAL A 173 9.05 13.96 14.88
N VAL A 174 9.48 13.89 16.15
CA VAL A 174 9.05 12.82 17.06
C VAL A 174 7.54 12.86 17.25
N ARG A 175 6.95 14.04 17.52
CA ARG A 175 5.50 14.20 17.65
C ARG A 175 4.75 13.82 16.39
N ALA A 176 5.21 14.29 15.23
CA ALA A 176 4.60 13.98 13.93
C ALA A 176 4.66 12.48 13.60
N THR A 177 5.76 11.81 14.00
CA THR A 177 5.92 10.36 13.82
C THR A 177 4.98 9.58 14.74
N ASN A 178 4.91 9.95 16.00
CA ASN A 178 4.07 9.26 17.00
C ASN A 178 2.57 9.54 16.82
N ALA A 179 2.18 10.62 16.17
CA ALA A 179 0.79 10.92 15.85
C ALA A 179 0.21 9.99 14.77
N ARG A 180 1.05 9.24 14.04
CA ARG A 180 0.61 8.32 13.00
C ARG A 180 0.07 7.03 13.61
N LYS A 181 -1.09 6.62 13.14
CA LYS A 181 -1.66 5.32 13.48
C LYS A 181 -1.18 4.27 12.47
N PHE A 182 -0.83 3.11 12.96
CA PHE A 182 -0.56 1.95 12.11
C PHE A 182 -1.89 1.35 11.64
N SER A 183 -1.90 0.95 10.39
CA SER A 183 -2.98 0.17 9.79
C SER A 183 -2.70 -1.33 9.94
N GLY A 184 -3.59 -2.15 9.38
CA GLY A 184 -3.44 -3.61 9.37
C GLY A 184 -2.14 -4.07 8.71
N ARG A 185 -1.66 -5.23 9.17
CA ARG A 185 -0.54 -5.96 8.59
C ARG A 185 -1.07 -7.16 7.83
N GLY A 186 -0.42 -7.52 6.73
CA GLY A 186 -0.76 -8.71 5.97
C GLY A 186 -0.11 -9.96 6.58
N PHE A 187 -0.94 -10.97 6.82
CA PHE A 187 -0.47 -12.35 6.99
C PHE A 187 -0.71 -13.08 5.69
N THR A 188 0.32 -13.66 5.11
CA THR A 188 0.21 -14.35 3.82
C THR A 188 0.71 -15.77 3.93
N MET A 189 -0.13 -16.71 3.51
CA MET A 189 0.22 -18.12 3.37
C MET A 189 0.43 -18.44 1.88
N PHE A 190 1.51 -19.11 1.58
CA PHE A 190 1.85 -19.57 0.23
C PHE A 190 1.71 -21.08 0.14
N LEU A 191 0.99 -21.54 -0.88
CA LEU A 191 0.75 -22.96 -1.13
C LEU A 191 1.25 -23.35 -2.53
N GLY A 192 2.06 -24.39 -2.61
CA GLY A 192 2.32 -25.11 -3.85
C GLY A 192 1.40 -26.34 -3.90
N LEU A 193 0.66 -26.50 -4.99
CA LEU A 193 -0.30 -27.58 -5.19
C LEU A 193 0.18 -28.48 -6.33
N ASP A 194 0.02 -29.77 -6.17
CA ASP A 194 0.44 -30.83 -7.10
C ASP A 194 -0.58 -31.08 -8.24
N LYS A 195 -1.49 -30.14 -8.44
CA LYS A 195 -2.49 -30.14 -9.50
C LYS A 195 -2.55 -28.79 -10.19
N PRO A 196 -2.91 -28.75 -11.49
CA PRO A 196 -3.12 -27.49 -12.18
C PRO A 196 -4.40 -26.80 -11.69
N ALA A 197 -4.46 -25.48 -11.85
CA ALA A 197 -5.58 -24.66 -11.38
C ALA A 197 -6.94 -25.09 -11.96
N GLU A 198 -6.95 -25.57 -13.19
CA GLU A 198 -8.14 -26.04 -13.91
C GLU A 198 -8.78 -27.27 -13.24
N GLU A 199 -7.96 -28.24 -12.80
CA GLU A 199 -8.45 -29.45 -12.10
C GLU A 199 -9.00 -29.13 -10.71
N LEU A 200 -8.55 -28.01 -10.12
CA LEU A 200 -9.01 -27.53 -8.81
C LEU A 200 -10.21 -26.59 -8.92
N GLY A 201 -10.73 -26.33 -10.13
CA GLY A 201 -11.85 -25.42 -10.35
C GLY A 201 -11.51 -23.94 -10.09
N ILE A 202 -10.21 -23.57 -10.14
CA ILE A 202 -9.76 -22.19 -9.93
C ILE A 202 -9.81 -21.47 -11.28
N GLU A 203 -10.85 -20.69 -11.50
CA GLU A 203 -11.12 -20.03 -12.78
C GLU A 203 -10.46 -18.65 -12.90
N ASN A 204 -10.35 -17.92 -11.80
CA ASN A 204 -9.87 -16.54 -11.78
C ASN A 204 -8.50 -16.39 -11.15
N HIS A 205 -7.79 -15.33 -11.57
CA HIS A 205 -6.52 -14.95 -10.98
C HIS A 205 -6.67 -14.47 -9.52
N ASN A 206 -7.75 -13.76 -9.22
CA ASN A 206 -7.95 -13.09 -7.93
C ASN A 206 -9.35 -13.33 -7.38
N TYR A 207 -9.42 -13.59 -6.08
CA TYR A 207 -10.66 -13.69 -5.31
C TYR A 207 -10.55 -12.81 -4.07
N PHE A 208 -11.59 -12.02 -3.82
CA PHE A 208 -11.79 -11.33 -2.56
C PHE A 208 -12.96 -11.98 -1.85
N LEU A 209 -12.72 -12.57 -0.70
CA LEU A 209 -13.71 -13.29 0.09
C LEU A 209 -14.04 -12.45 1.32
N TYR A 210 -15.31 -12.16 1.50
CA TYR A 210 -15.83 -11.36 2.61
C TYR A 210 -17.04 -12.05 3.22
N ASP A 211 -17.09 -12.12 4.54
CA ASP A 211 -18.27 -12.55 5.29
C ASP A 211 -19.35 -11.46 5.32
N THR A 212 -18.93 -10.21 5.33
CA THR A 212 -19.81 -9.04 5.33
C THR A 212 -19.27 -7.97 4.38
N MET A 213 -20.16 -7.12 3.85
CA MET A 213 -19.78 -5.94 3.06
C MET A 213 -19.74 -4.65 3.90
N ASP A 214 -19.92 -4.75 5.21
CA ASP A 214 -19.69 -3.65 6.15
C ASP A 214 -18.20 -3.51 6.43
N THR A 215 -17.58 -2.50 5.85
CA THR A 215 -16.13 -2.29 5.92
C THR A 215 -15.65 -1.90 7.31
N ALA A 216 -16.49 -1.26 8.13
CA ALA A 216 -16.15 -0.96 9.52
C ALA A 216 -16.09 -2.26 10.33
N ARG A 217 -17.10 -3.15 10.16
CA ARG A 217 -17.08 -4.47 10.78
C ARG A 217 -15.90 -5.32 10.31
N GLN A 218 -15.59 -5.33 9.01
CA GLN A 218 -14.40 -6.00 8.47
C GLN A 218 -13.12 -5.48 9.14
N TYR A 219 -13.01 -4.16 9.32
CA TYR A 219 -11.87 -3.54 9.97
C TYR A 219 -11.76 -3.92 11.46
N ASP A 220 -12.87 -3.99 12.17
CA ASP A 220 -12.88 -4.41 13.57
C ASP A 220 -12.51 -5.91 13.72
N MET A 221 -12.91 -6.76 12.77
CA MET A 221 -12.53 -8.17 12.74
C MET A 221 -11.01 -8.38 12.59
N MET A 222 -10.27 -7.40 12.07
CA MET A 222 -8.80 -7.45 12.02
C MET A 222 -8.14 -7.37 13.40
N ARG A 223 -8.88 -7.01 14.45
CA ARG A 223 -8.41 -6.92 15.84
C ARG A 223 -8.46 -8.23 16.58
N THR A 224 -8.96 -9.29 15.96
CA THR A 224 -9.03 -10.63 16.54
C THR A 224 -8.32 -11.61 15.63
N ILE A 225 -7.61 -12.57 16.22
CA ILE A 225 -6.97 -13.67 15.48
C ILE A 225 -8.04 -14.64 15.00
N GLU A 226 -9.06 -14.85 15.84
CA GLU A 226 -10.22 -15.67 15.54
C GLU A 226 -11.29 -14.84 14.80
N GLY A 227 -11.85 -15.41 13.74
CA GLY A 227 -13.01 -14.82 13.05
C GLY A 227 -12.70 -13.71 12.05
N ASN A 228 -11.45 -13.56 11.64
CA ASN A 228 -11.14 -12.66 10.53
C ASN A 228 -11.50 -13.32 9.19
N ASN A 229 -12.65 -12.90 8.63
CA ASN A 229 -13.23 -13.45 7.42
C ASN A 229 -13.00 -12.54 6.19
N VAL A 230 -11.92 -11.77 6.19
CA VAL A 230 -11.47 -10.95 5.05
C VAL A 230 -10.23 -11.59 4.45
N GLN A 231 -10.34 -12.10 3.25
CA GLN A 231 -9.26 -12.81 2.59
C GLN A 231 -9.14 -12.42 1.12
N ALA A 232 -7.92 -12.12 0.68
CA ALA A 232 -7.56 -12.04 -0.73
C ALA A 232 -6.80 -13.31 -1.12
N THR A 233 -7.28 -14.01 -2.15
CA THR A 233 -6.64 -15.22 -2.69
C THR A 233 -6.18 -14.96 -4.10
N VAL A 234 -4.96 -15.36 -4.42
CA VAL A 234 -4.37 -15.19 -5.75
C VAL A 234 -3.85 -16.52 -6.27
N CYS A 235 -4.20 -16.84 -7.51
CA CYS A 235 -3.62 -17.92 -8.28
C CYS A 235 -2.78 -17.32 -9.42
N LEU A 236 -1.46 -17.30 -9.26
CA LEU A 236 -0.57 -16.72 -10.26
C LEU A 236 -0.64 -17.44 -11.60
N ASN A 237 -0.84 -18.76 -11.59
CA ASN A 237 -0.90 -19.56 -12.82
C ASN A 237 -2.04 -19.16 -13.76
N ARG A 238 -3.10 -18.51 -13.25
CA ARG A 238 -4.20 -18.01 -14.10
C ARG A 238 -3.79 -16.79 -14.94
N ALA A 239 -2.82 -16.01 -14.47
CA ALA A 239 -2.25 -14.90 -15.22
C ALA A 239 -0.94 -15.27 -15.92
N TYR A 240 -0.17 -16.16 -15.32
CA TYR A 240 1.12 -16.62 -15.81
C TYR A 240 1.31 -18.12 -15.56
N PRO A 241 0.91 -18.97 -16.50
CA PRO A 241 0.94 -20.44 -16.33
C PRO A 241 2.31 -21.03 -16.01
N GLU A 242 3.38 -20.37 -16.45
CA GLU A 242 4.77 -20.85 -16.33
C GLU A 242 5.42 -20.47 -14.99
N CYS A 243 4.67 -19.86 -14.04
CA CYS A 243 5.24 -19.46 -12.74
C CYS A 243 5.51 -20.64 -11.78
N SER A 244 5.03 -21.84 -12.12
CA SER A 244 5.29 -23.07 -11.41
C SER A 244 5.55 -24.25 -12.37
N PRO A 245 6.08 -25.39 -11.92
CA PRO A 245 6.28 -26.56 -12.74
C PRO A 245 4.99 -27.03 -13.43
N LYS A 246 5.13 -27.63 -14.61
CA LYS A 246 4.00 -28.15 -15.39
C LYS A 246 3.17 -29.15 -14.56
N GLY A 247 1.85 -29.00 -14.55
CA GLY A 247 0.94 -29.86 -13.81
C GLY A 247 0.74 -29.42 -12.36
N THR A 248 1.27 -28.26 -11.96
CA THR A 248 1.13 -27.72 -10.59
C THR A 248 0.51 -26.31 -10.64
N CYS A 249 0.11 -25.78 -9.48
CA CYS A 249 -0.21 -24.37 -9.37
C CYS A 249 0.18 -23.79 -8.00
N MET A 250 0.23 -22.47 -7.94
CA MET A 250 0.56 -21.71 -6.75
C MET A 250 -0.64 -20.86 -6.32
N LEU A 251 -0.99 -20.97 -5.05
CA LEU A 251 -1.94 -20.07 -4.41
C LEU A 251 -1.25 -19.31 -3.29
N TYR A 252 -1.66 -18.08 -3.07
CA TYR A 252 -1.40 -17.41 -1.81
C TYR A 252 -2.65 -16.70 -1.30
N PHE A 253 -2.81 -16.78 0.01
CA PHE A 253 -3.90 -16.19 0.74
C PHE A 253 -3.36 -15.08 1.61
N THR A 254 -3.94 -13.90 1.50
CA THR A 254 -3.58 -12.78 2.36
C THR A 254 -4.79 -12.34 3.16
N THR A 255 -4.63 -12.25 4.46
CA THR A 255 -5.57 -11.61 5.37
C THR A 255 -4.89 -10.49 6.13
N LEU A 256 -5.67 -9.57 6.70
CA LEU A 256 -5.17 -8.41 7.42
C LEU A 256 -5.46 -8.54 8.91
N TYR A 257 -4.49 -8.20 9.75
CA TYR A 257 -4.59 -8.15 11.21
C TYR A 257 -3.98 -6.87 11.76
N MET A 258 -4.45 -6.44 12.92
CA MET A 258 -3.78 -5.38 13.68
C MET A 258 -2.58 -5.95 14.43
N SER A 259 -1.52 -5.15 14.57
CA SER A 259 -0.28 -5.63 15.19
C SER A 259 -0.39 -5.99 16.66
N ASP A 260 -1.30 -5.33 17.38
CA ASP A 260 -1.40 -5.44 18.84
C ASP A 260 -1.97 -6.81 19.27
N ASP A 261 -2.79 -7.43 18.38
CA ASP A 261 -3.44 -8.70 18.64
C ASP A 261 -2.47 -9.87 18.64
N TRP A 262 -1.30 -9.72 17.99
CA TRP A 262 -0.23 -10.74 17.95
C TRP A 262 0.77 -10.62 19.10
N ALA A 263 0.75 -9.53 19.86
CA ALA A 263 1.73 -9.28 20.92
C ALA A 263 1.69 -10.32 22.06
N ASN A 264 0.54 -10.95 22.25
CA ASN A 264 0.30 -11.94 23.31
C ASN A 264 0.16 -13.37 22.79
N VAL A 265 0.42 -13.61 21.50
CA VAL A 265 0.39 -14.96 20.91
C VAL A 265 1.75 -15.61 21.09
N THR A 266 1.80 -16.65 21.87
CA THR A 266 3.00 -17.50 21.98
C THR A 266 2.98 -18.55 20.87
N PRO A 267 4.10 -18.77 20.16
CA PRO A 267 4.19 -19.92 19.26
C PRO A 267 4.12 -21.21 20.12
N GLU A 268 3.09 -21.98 19.96
CA GLU A 268 3.02 -23.37 20.44
C GLU A 268 3.42 -24.31 19.32
#